data_5e9e5def061b40c63a6c852b22d73cc3
#
_entry.id   5e9e5def061b40c63a6c852b22d73cc3
#
_cell.length_a   1.000
_cell.length_b   1.000
_cell.length_c   1.000
_cell.angle_alpha   90.00
_cell.angle_beta   90.00
_cell.angle_gamma   90.00
#
_symmetry.space_group_name_H-M   'P 1'
#
loop_
_entity.id
_entity.type
_entity.pdbx_description
1 polymer ?
#
loop_
_entity_poly.entity_id
_entity_poly.type
_entity_poly.pdbx_seq_one_letter_code
_entity_poly.pdbx_strand_id
1 'polypeptide(L)'
;MWRVFMEFPPYEALDGPQVNLARSETGPSAYIFSPMHRPLPLIPENSSGWHIPGLDLWLDPHRIRGRAFVSHAHSDHFARHRSILCSLPTADLLAARYRPSATTLEARAFHEPWEEVGHRLELLPAGHILGSAMLHVTRLSDGASLLYTGDFKLRPSLTAEPAQPKPAGLLLTECTFGRPAYVFPPADALWERVRAFALDALQENHVPVLVGYSLGKATEILARVQPLGLPVLAHPSILELDEVVRRHCRAPLPETRPFTKDTDPAGHILVIPPNTVRSLAMRRLRRKRVLVLTGWALDPAARFRYQCDEALPISDHADYPELLETIERVRPARIVVTHGFEADFARDLRGRGYDAWSGHGTDQLELFDTVPETPEVATLPSSGELPARAGTFARWAGTGEKVAAAPGNNARVQALADFLRTLPADDLSHAARFIAGRP
;
A
#
# COMPACT_ATOMS: atom_id res chain seq x y z
N MET A 1 -8.05 33.10 -32.88
CA MET A 1 -9.33 32.60 -33.44
C MET A 1 -9.03 31.23 -34.03
N TRP A 2 -9.58 30.21 -33.54
CA TRP A 2 -9.75 28.78 -33.83
C TRP A 2 -9.49 27.91 -32.57
N ARG A 3 -10.56 27.72 -31.79
CA ARG A 3 -10.71 26.62 -30.85
C ARG A 3 -11.11 25.39 -31.66
N VAL A 4 -10.32 24.32 -31.60
CA VAL A 4 -10.79 22.97 -31.98
C VAL A 4 -11.00 22.21 -30.70
N PHE A 5 -12.25 22.01 -30.32
CA PHE A 5 -12.67 21.03 -29.33
C PHE A 5 -12.49 19.65 -29.98
N MET A 6 -11.57 18.83 -29.51
CA MET A 6 -11.63 17.40 -29.74
C MET A 6 -12.47 16.79 -28.61
N GLU A 7 -13.71 16.50 -28.92
CA GLU A 7 -14.55 15.59 -28.15
C GLU A 7 -13.95 14.18 -28.31
N PHE A 8 -13.48 13.59 -27.23
CA PHE A 8 -13.19 12.17 -27.19
C PHE A 8 -14.53 11.44 -27.05
N PRO A 9 -14.79 10.37 -27.87
CA PRO A 9 -15.98 9.57 -27.70
C PRO A 9 -15.99 8.91 -26.31
N PRO A 10 -17.16 8.66 -25.72
CA PRO A 10 -17.27 7.95 -24.46
C PRO A 10 -16.63 6.56 -24.61
N TYR A 11 -15.92 6.14 -23.59
CA TYR A 11 -15.30 4.83 -23.46
C TYR A 11 -16.39 3.76 -23.56
N GLU A 12 -16.54 3.15 -24.73
CA GLU A 12 -17.35 1.93 -24.87
C GLU A 12 -16.61 0.81 -24.14
N ALA A 13 -17.25 0.27 -23.12
CA ALA A 13 -16.81 -0.93 -22.46
C ALA A 13 -16.72 -2.05 -23.51
N LEU A 14 -15.51 -2.47 -23.82
CA LEU A 14 -15.29 -3.70 -24.59
C LEU A 14 -15.83 -4.85 -23.73
N ASP A 15 -16.88 -5.50 -24.20
CA ASP A 15 -17.41 -6.73 -23.64
C ASP A 15 -16.30 -7.79 -23.60
N GLY A 16 -15.62 -7.89 -22.46
CA GLY A 16 -14.80 -9.05 -22.12
C GLY A 16 -15.72 -10.25 -21.87
N PRO A 17 -15.21 -11.48 -22.02
CA PRO A 17 -16.04 -12.68 -21.85
C PRO A 17 -16.70 -12.63 -20.47
N GLN A 18 -18.02 -12.59 -20.46
CA GLN A 18 -18.84 -12.73 -19.27
C GLN A 18 -18.49 -14.08 -18.63
N VAL A 19 -17.75 -14.05 -17.53
CA VAL A 19 -17.67 -15.19 -16.64
C VAL A 19 -19.06 -15.32 -16.02
N ASN A 20 -19.82 -16.26 -16.55
CA ASN A 20 -21.10 -16.68 -16.00
C ASN A 20 -20.85 -17.25 -14.60
N LEU A 21 -20.90 -16.40 -13.59
CA LEU A 21 -21.10 -16.82 -12.21
C LEU A 21 -22.54 -17.34 -12.13
N ALA A 22 -22.73 -18.60 -12.46
CA ALA A 22 -23.94 -19.32 -12.14
C ALA A 22 -24.19 -19.14 -10.64
N ARG A 23 -25.19 -18.32 -10.27
CA ARG A 23 -25.75 -18.31 -8.93
C ARG A 23 -26.30 -19.71 -8.67
N SER A 24 -25.54 -20.53 -7.97
CA SER A 24 -26.10 -21.71 -7.33
C SER A 24 -27.04 -21.21 -6.23
N GLU A 25 -28.30 -21.49 -6.38
CA GLU A 25 -29.34 -21.35 -5.35
C GLU A 25 -29.12 -22.40 -4.24
N THR A 26 -28.00 -22.36 -3.58
CA THR A 26 -27.78 -23.06 -2.31
C THR A 26 -27.37 -22.00 -1.31
N GLY A 27 -28.21 -21.87 -0.26
CA GLY A 27 -27.99 -20.94 0.84
C GLY A 27 -26.58 -21.06 1.43
N PRO A 28 -26.20 -20.18 2.38
CA PRO A 28 -24.81 -20.06 2.86
C PRO A 28 -24.27 -21.43 3.22
N SER A 29 -23.39 -21.95 2.38
CA SER A 29 -22.67 -23.19 2.66
C SER A 29 -21.86 -22.93 3.92
N ALA A 30 -22.29 -23.54 5.02
CA ALA A 30 -21.48 -23.57 6.22
C ALA A 30 -20.13 -24.18 5.84
N TYR A 31 -19.10 -23.36 5.77
CA TYR A 31 -17.73 -23.83 5.57
C TYR A 31 -17.39 -24.73 6.74
N ILE A 32 -17.41 -26.04 6.51
CA ILE A 32 -16.96 -27.04 7.48
C ILE A 32 -15.44 -26.89 7.52
N PHE A 33 -14.95 -26.15 8.51
CA PHE A 33 -13.53 -26.00 8.76
C PHE A 33 -12.89 -27.37 9.01
N SER A 34 -11.99 -27.77 8.14
CA SER A 34 -11.19 -28.98 8.36
C SER A 34 -10.34 -28.80 9.64
N PRO A 35 -10.24 -29.79 10.52
CA PRO A 35 -9.49 -29.69 11.78
C PRO A 35 -7.98 -29.43 11.61
N MET A 36 -7.47 -29.38 10.37
CA MET A 36 -6.05 -29.12 10.07
C MET A 36 -5.62 -27.67 10.17
N HIS A 37 -6.55 -26.71 10.26
CA HIS A 37 -6.21 -25.28 10.23
C HIS A 37 -6.60 -24.57 11.53
N ARG A 38 -5.86 -24.87 12.62
CA ARG A 38 -6.00 -24.09 13.87
C ARG A 38 -5.24 -22.77 13.77
N PRO A 39 -5.83 -21.62 14.22
CA PRO A 39 -5.12 -20.37 14.31
C PRO A 39 -3.97 -20.42 15.31
N LEU A 40 -2.79 -19.95 14.92
CA LEU A 40 -1.68 -19.73 15.84
C LEU A 40 -1.96 -18.44 16.64
N PRO A 41 -1.83 -18.43 17.98
CA PRO A 41 -2.04 -17.23 18.78
C PRO A 41 -1.06 -16.10 18.41
N LEU A 42 -1.61 -14.90 18.19
CA LEU A 42 -0.88 -13.66 18.02
C LEU A 42 -1.30 -12.66 19.09
N ILE A 43 -0.37 -11.86 19.57
CA ILE A 43 -0.64 -10.74 20.48
C ILE A 43 -0.45 -9.43 19.71
N PRO A 44 -1.50 -8.63 19.53
CA PRO A 44 -1.35 -7.27 19.02
C PRO A 44 -0.73 -6.39 20.11
N GLU A 45 0.22 -5.55 19.75
CA GLU A 45 0.70 -4.51 20.65
C GLU A 45 0.36 -3.15 20.08
N ASN A 46 -0.58 -2.46 20.70
CA ASN A 46 -1.06 -1.08 20.41
C ASN A 46 -0.26 -0.34 19.31
N SER A 47 -0.64 -0.50 18.04
CA SER A 47 0.00 0.11 16.86
C SER A 47 1.50 -0.14 16.65
N SER A 48 2.14 -1.05 17.39
CA SER A 48 3.60 -1.25 17.37
C SER A 48 4.05 -2.53 16.66
N GLY A 49 3.13 -3.38 16.20
CA GLY A 49 3.42 -4.66 15.52
C GLY A 49 2.72 -5.84 16.18
N TRP A 50 2.99 -7.02 15.64
CA TRP A 50 2.40 -8.29 16.06
C TRP A 50 3.47 -9.19 16.68
N HIS A 51 3.15 -9.88 17.76
CA HIS A 51 4.07 -10.74 18.48
C HIS A 51 3.63 -12.19 18.45
N ILE A 52 4.55 -13.10 18.13
CA ILE A 52 4.39 -14.56 18.29
C ILE A 52 5.07 -14.97 19.59
N PRO A 53 4.34 -15.14 20.72
CA PRO A 53 4.95 -15.31 22.04
C PRO A 53 5.85 -16.55 22.14
N GLY A 54 5.42 -17.66 21.49
CA GLY A 54 6.16 -18.92 21.52
C GLY A 54 7.56 -18.85 20.88
N LEU A 55 7.81 -17.86 20.03
CA LEU A 55 9.08 -17.63 19.32
C LEU A 55 9.81 -16.37 19.79
N ASP A 56 9.20 -15.56 20.65
CA ASP A 56 9.62 -14.18 20.93
C ASP A 56 9.97 -13.41 19.67
N LEU A 57 9.13 -13.54 18.64
CA LEU A 57 9.32 -12.97 17.33
C LEU A 57 8.25 -11.92 17.02
N TRP A 58 8.69 -10.73 16.67
CA TRP A 58 7.83 -9.61 16.27
C TRP A 58 7.73 -9.52 14.75
N LEU A 59 6.55 -9.20 14.21
CA LEU A 59 6.29 -9.07 12.78
C LEU A 59 6.24 -7.59 12.40
N ASP A 60 7.17 -7.13 11.57
CA ASP A 60 7.36 -5.75 11.08
C ASP A 60 7.09 -4.67 12.16
N PRO A 61 7.70 -4.74 13.35
CA PRO A 61 7.40 -3.80 14.39
C PRO A 61 8.05 -2.43 14.13
N HIS A 62 7.29 -1.35 14.30
CA HIS A 62 7.79 0.02 14.16
C HIS A 62 8.74 0.45 15.28
N ARG A 63 8.69 -0.23 16.45
CA ARG A 63 9.58 0.04 17.60
C ARG A 63 10.68 -1.00 17.66
N ILE A 64 11.85 -0.59 18.11
CA ILE A 64 13.01 -1.50 18.29
C ILE A 64 12.65 -2.66 19.21
N ARG A 65 12.92 -3.89 18.79
CA ARG A 65 12.69 -5.15 19.50
C ARG A 65 13.96 -5.99 19.60
N GLY A 66 13.92 -6.98 20.49
CA GLY A 66 15.00 -7.96 20.61
C GLY A 66 15.17 -8.74 19.32
N ARG A 67 14.07 -9.30 18.78
CA ARG A 67 14.05 -10.06 17.52
C ARG A 67 12.79 -9.74 16.72
N ALA A 68 12.97 -9.47 15.43
CA ALA A 68 11.88 -9.14 14.53
C ALA A 68 12.01 -9.87 13.19
N PHE A 69 10.90 -10.29 12.62
CA PHE A 69 10.80 -10.58 11.21
C PHE A 69 10.54 -9.27 10.47
N VAL A 70 11.36 -8.97 9.47
CA VAL A 70 11.21 -7.84 8.56
C VAL A 70 10.87 -8.40 7.19
N SER A 71 9.63 -8.18 6.76
CA SER A 71 9.10 -8.77 5.53
C SER A 71 9.81 -8.28 4.28
N HIS A 72 10.21 -7.00 4.26
CA HIS A 72 10.92 -6.38 3.13
C HIS A 72 11.65 -5.08 3.53
N ALA A 73 12.47 -4.54 2.63
CA ALA A 73 13.39 -3.45 2.95
C ALA A 73 12.82 -2.03 2.78
N HIS A 74 11.50 -1.82 2.84
CA HIS A 74 10.91 -0.48 2.95
C HIS A 74 11.09 0.10 4.36
N SER A 75 11.07 1.44 4.48
CA SER A 75 11.39 2.15 5.72
C SER A 75 10.34 2.01 6.80
N ASP A 76 9.11 1.80 6.44
CA ASP A 76 7.96 1.62 7.31
C ASP A 76 7.85 0.22 7.91
N HIS A 77 8.58 -0.77 7.35
CA HIS A 77 8.72 -2.12 7.89
C HIS A 77 10.04 -2.35 8.65
N PHE A 78 10.92 -1.33 8.67
CA PHE A 78 12.25 -1.46 9.26
C PHE A 78 12.45 -0.57 10.48
N ALA A 79 12.94 -1.17 11.57
CA ALA A 79 13.60 -0.45 12.65
C ALA A 79 14.93 -1.16 13.00
N ARG A 80 15.83 -0.50 13.76
CA ARG A 80 17.14 -1.05 14.14
C ARG A 80 17.00 -2.07 15.27
N HIS A 81 16.34 -3.21 14.99
CA HIS A 81 16.18 -4.30 15.94
C HIS A 81 17.54 -4.93 16.28
N ARG A 82 17.63 -5.63 17.41
CA ARG A 82 18.85 -6.34 17.79
C ARG A 82 19.13 -7.51 16.85
N SER A 83 18.09 -8.26 16.46
CA SER A 83 18.14 -9.30 15.45
C SER A 83 16.98 -9.19 14.49
N ILE A 84 17.23 -9.39 13.19
CA ILE A 84 16.26 -9.33 12.11
C ILE A 84 16.30 -10.63 11.31
N LEU A 85 15.19 -11.36 11.36
CA LEU A 85 14.88 -12.47 10.46
C LEU A 85 14.31 -11.89 9.16
N CYS A 86 14.89 -12.24 8.01
CA CYS A 86 14.41 -11.78 6.71
C CYS A 86 14.91 -12.69 5.58
N SER A 87 14.49 -12.45 4.33
CA SER A 87 15.03 -13.14 3.16
C SER A 87 16.47 -12.72 2.84
N LEU A 88 17.20 -13.53 2.08
CA LEU A 88 18.57 -13.20 1.62
C LEU A 88 18.61 -11.87 0.85
N PRO A 89 17.74 -11.58 -0.15
CA PRO A 89 17.80 -10.30 -0.83
C PRO A 89 17.40 -9.13 0.09
N THR A 90 16.45 -9.31 1.01
CA THR A 90 16.08 -8.28 1.98
C THR A 90 17.25 -7.96 2.92
N ALA A 91 18.01 -8.96 3.38
CA ALA A 91 19.19 -8.73 4.22
C ALA A 91 20.24 -7.86 3.51
N ASP A 92 20.56 -8.17 2.25
CA ASP A 92 21.50 -7.38 1.45
C ASP A 92 21.00 -5.97 1.19
N LEU A 93 19.69 -5.79 0.90
CA LEU A 93 19.07 -4.48 0.72
C LEU A 93 19.09 -3.64 2.02
N LEU A 94 18.80 -4.26 3.17
CA LEU A 94 18.86 -3.60 4.48
C LEU A 94 20.32 -3.19 4.81
N ALA A 95 21.29 -4.05 4.53
CA ALA A 95 22.70 -3.76 4.74
C ALA A 95 23.17 -2.59 3.87
N ALA A 96 22.81 -2.57 2.59
CA ALA A 96 23.17 -1.49 1.66
C ALA A 96 22.51 -0.16 2.04
N ARG A 97 21.21 -0.18 2.35
CA ARG A 97 20.40 1.03 2.55
C ARG A 97 20.57 1.66 3.93
N TYR A 98 20.61 0.85 4.99
CA TYR A 98 20.55 1.34 6.38
C TYR A 98 21.81 1.13 7.17
N ARG A 99 22.74 0.28 6.70
CA ARG A 99 24.03 -0.06 7.34
C ARG A 99 23.85 -0.31 8.85
N PRO A 100 23.06 -1.30 9.24
CA PRO A 100 22.66 -1.52 10.63
C PRO A 100 23.80 -2.21 11.43
N SER A 101 24.81 -1.46 11.82
CA SER A 101 26.07 -1.98 12.40
C SER A 101 25.90 -2.76 13.72
N ALA A 102 24.80 -2.55 14.46
CA ALA A 102 24.52 -3.23 15.73
C ALA A 102 23.40 -4.29 15.61
N THR A 103 22.92 -4.59 14.40
CA THR A 103 21.84 -5.54 14.13
C THR A 103 22.41 -6.82 13.56
N THR A 104 22.01 -7.97 14.09
CA THR A 104 22.27 -9.27 13.46
C THR A 104 21.22 -9.53 12.40
N LEU A 105 21.63 -9.81 11.16
CA LEU A 105 20.74 -10.20 10.08
C LEU A 105 20.68 -11.72 9.98
N GLU A 106 19.55 -12.32 10.33
CA GLU A 106 19.24 -13.76 10.22
C GLU A 106 18.62 -14.00 8.84
N ALA A 107 19.46 -14.01 7.80
CA ALA A 107 19.00 -14.20 6.42
C ALA A 107 18.65 -15.66 6.13
N ARG A 108 17.50 -15.91 5.50
CA ARG A 108 17.00 -17.22 5.11
C ARG A 108 16.64 -17.25 3.63
N ALA A 109 16.83 -18.41 3.00
CA ALA A 109 16.36 -18.63 1.65
C ALA A 109 14.84 -18.89 1.63
N PHE A 110 14.19 -18.63 0.50
CA PHE A 110 12.80 -19.01 0.28
C PHE A 110 12.70 -20.53 0.15
N HIS A 111 11.58 -21.09 0.63
CA HIS A 111 11.24 -22.51 0.53
C HIS A 111 12.19 -23.47 1.27
N GLU A 112 13.00 -22.96 2.19
CA GLU A 112 13.85 -23.74 3.07
C GLU A 112 13.30 -23.67 4.50
N PRO A 113 12.39 -24.61 4.89
CA PRO A 113 11.82 -24.60 6.23
C PRO A 113 12.88 -24.98 7.28
N TRP A 114 12.77 -24.37 8.46
CA TRP A 114 13.57 -24.71 9.63
C TRP A 114 12.73 -24.87 10.86
N GLU A 115 13.25 -25.48 11.90
CA GLU A 115 12.56 -25.69 13.17
C GLU A 115 13.28 -24.96 14.30
N GLU A 116 12.54 -24.24 15.10
CA GLU A 116 13.00 -23.61 16.33
C GLU A 116 11.88 -23.53 17.37
N VAL A 117 12.22 -23.72 18.64
CA VAL A 117 11.30 -23.61 19.79
C VAL A 117 9.94 -24.32 19.54
N GLY A 118 9.98 -25.54 18.95
CA GLY A 118 8.77 -26.32 18.70
C GLY A 118 7.86 -25.79 17.58
N HIS A 119 8.38 -24.93 16.74
CA HIS A 119 7.70 -24.41 15.55
C HIS A 119 8.52 -24.71 14.31
N ARG A 120 7.82 -24.91 13.18
CA ARG A 120 8.39 -24.93 11.83
C ARG A 120 8.09 -23.58 11.18
N LEU A 121 9.13 -22.92 10.70
CA LEU A 121 9.07 -21.64 10.01
C LEU A 121 9.53 -21.82 8.56
N GLU A 122 8.96 -21.00 7.67
CA GLU A 122 9.35 -20.97 6.25
C GLU A 122 9.10 -19.56 5.70
N LEU A 123 10.06 -19.07 4.92
CA LEU A 123 9.88 -17.85 4.14
C LEU A 123 9.36 -18.20 2.75
N LEU A 124 8.30 -17.49 2.33
CA LEU A 124 7.70 -17.60 1.01
C LEU A 124 7.77 -16.24 0.32
N PRO A 125 7.95 -16.19 -1.01
CA PRO A 125 7.95 -14.91 -1.72
C PRO A 125 6.59 -14.22 -1.59
N ALA A 126 6.61 -12.88 -1.46
CA ALA A 126 5.40 -12.05 -1.32
C ALA A 126 5.03 -11.28 -2.60
N GLY A 127 5.92 -11.15 -3.57
CA GLY A 127 5.62 -10.51 -4.87
C GLY A 127 5.62 -8.98 -4.87
N HIS A 128 5.77 -8.35 -3.72
CA HIS A 128 5.73 -6.90 -3.55
C HIS A 128 6.93 -6.20 -4.19
N ILE A 129 8.11 -6.46 -3.65
CA ILE A 129 9.41 -6.02 -4.17
C ILE A 129 10.41 -7.17 -4.10
N LEU A 130 11.61 -6.98 -4.67
CA LEU A 130 12.71 -7.95 -4.60
C LEU A 130 12.95 -8.37 -3.16
N GLY A 131 12.92 -9.68 -2.91
CA GLY A 131 13.16 -10.27 -1.59
C GLY A 131 12.02 -10.13 -0.60
N SER A 132 10.87 -9.50 -0.95
CA SER A 132 9.73 -9.43 -0.05
C SER A 132 9.23 -10.82 0.31
N ALA A 133 9.02 -11.06 1.61
CA ALA A 133 8.75 -12.38 2.16
C ALA A 133 7.45 -12.41 2.97
N MET A 134 6.67 -13.48 2.76
CA MET A 134 5.67 -13.94 3.72
C MET A 134 6.35 -14.86 4.74
N LEU A 135 5.89 -14.85 5.98
CA LEU A 135 6.33 -15.78 7.01
C LEU A 135 5.22 -16.79 7.30
N HIS A 136 5.50 -18.07 7.02
CA HIS A 136 4.63 -19.17 7.41
C HIS A 136 5.18 -19.85 8.67
N VAL A 137 4.34 -20.00 9.70
CA VAL A 137 4.70 -20.62 10.98
C VAL A 137 3.70 -21.71 11.31
N THR A 138 4.21 -22.89 11.69
CA THR A 138 3.38 -24.02 12.18
C THR A 138 3.92 -24.50 13.52
N ARG A 139 3.08 -24.52 14.54
CA ARG A 139 3.42 -25.11 15.84
C ARG A 139 3.36 -26.63 15.73
N LEU A 140 4.46 -27.31 16.07
CA LEU A 140 4.59 -28.75 15.84
C LEU A 140 3.72 -29.61 16.77
N SER A 141 3.35 -29.10 17.95
CA SER A 141 2.59 -29.87 18.94
C SER A 141 1.13 -30.13 18.56
N ASP A 142 0.51 -29.23 17.78
CA ASP A 142 -0.94 -29.29 17.47
C ASP A 142 -1.29 -28.82 16.05
N GLY A 143 -0.30 -28.46 15.23
CA GLY A 143 -0.49 -28.00 13.86
C GLY A 143 -1.10 -26.60 13.72
N ALA A 144 -1.23 -25.82 14.81
CA ALA A 144 -1.69 -24.45 14.72
C ALA A 144 -0.75 -23.63 13.86
N SER A 145 -1.29 -22.84 12.93
CA SER A 145 -0.48 -22.18 11.91
C SER A 145 -0.89 -20.73 11.64
N LEU A 146 0.07 -19.95 11.14
CA LEU A 146 -0.04 -18.56 10.75
C LEU A 146 0.61 -18.37 9.40
N LEU A 147 0.00 -17.58 8.53
CA LEU A 147 0.65 -16.89 7.42
C LEU A 147 0.58 -15.39 7.66
N TYR A 148 1.74 -14.73 7.77
CA TYR A 148 1.88 -13.29 7.70
C TYR A 148 2.36 -12.90 6.31
N THR A 149 1.59 -12.07 5.59
CA THR A 149 1.91 -11.72 4.20
C THR A 149 2.98 -10.63 4.08
N GLY A 150 3.15 -9.77 5.11
CA GLY A 150 3.74 -8.46 4.85
C GLY A 150 2.97 -7.73 3.75
N ASP A 151 3.62 -6.81 3.04
CA ASP A 151 3.07 -6.25 1.81
C ASP A 151 3.27 -7.25 0.67
N PHE A 152 2.22 -7.44 -0.15
CA PHE A 152 2.27 -8.46 -1.20
C PHE A 152 1.45 -8.08 -2.45
N LYS A 153 1.67 -8.80 -3.55
CA LYS A 153 0.78 -8.82 -4.71
C LYS A 153 0.87 -10.17 -5.42
N LEU A 154 -0.24 -10.61 -6.03
CA LEU A 154 -0.27 -11.84 -6.83
C LEU A 154 0.13 -11.60 -8.29
N ARG A 155 -0.11 -10.39 -8.82
CA ARG A 155 0.26 -10.02 -10.20
C ARG A 155 1.78 -10.17 -10.40
N PRO A 156 2.20 -10.76 -11.53
CA PRO A 156 3.62 -10.96 -11.82
C PRO A 156 4.39 -9.63 -11.87
N SER A 157 5.60 -9.65 -11.33
CA SER A 157 6.62 -8.62 -11.47
C SER A 157 7.80 -9.17 -12.24
N LEU A 158 8.53 -8.31 -12.98
CA LEU A 158 9.80 -8.70 -13.58
C LEU A 158 10.93 -8.72 -12.54
N THR A 159 10.77 -7.98 -11.45
CA THR A 159 11.85 -7.66 -10.51
C THR A 159 11.65 -8.17 -9.09
N ALA A 160 10.54 -8.86 -8.83
CA ALA A 160 10.28 -9.55 -7.57
C ALA A 160 9.89 -10.99 -7.84
N GLU A 161 10.16 -11.85 -6.86
CA GLU A 161 9.76 -13.25 -6.88
C GLU A 161 8.22 -13.35 -6.81
N PRO A 162 7.56 -14.25 -7.58
CA PRO A 162 6.11 -14.36 -7.57
C PRO A 162 5.58 -14.82 -6.21
N ALA A 163 4.50 -14.20 -5.73
CA ALA A 163 3.90 -14.54 -4.45
C ALA A 163 3.39 -15.98 -4.39
N GLN A 164 3.64 -16.66 -3.26
CA GLN A 164 3.28 -18.07 -3.06
C GLN A 164 2.64 -18.31 -1.68
N PRO A 165 1.42 -17.78 -1.44
CA PRO A 165 0.74 -17.99 -0.17
C PRO A 165 0.40 -19.48 0.03
N LYS A 166 0.60 -19.97 1.26
CA LYS A 166 0.29 -21.34 1.70
C LYS A 166 -0.91 -21.38 2.65
N PRO A 167 -1.64 -22.49 2.71
CA PRO A 167 -2.72 -22.68 3.69
C PRO A 167 -2.22 -22.48 5.13
N ALA A 168 -3.04 -21.76 5.95
CA ALA A 168 -2.76 -21.51 7.36
C ALA A 168 -4.03 -21.29 8.15
N GLY A 169 -4.02 -21.61 9.46
CA GLY A 169 -5.18 -21.42 10.33
C GLY A 169 -5.48 -19.95 10.63
N LEU A 170 -4.45 -19.11 10.72
CA LEU A 170 -4.54 -17.66 10.86
C LEU A 170 -3.87 -16.99 9.65
N LEU A 171 -4.58 -16.06 9.02
CA LEU A 171 -4.02 -15.15 8.02
C LEU A 171 -3.91 -13.76 8.65
N LEU A 172 -2.69 -13.22 8.72
CA LEU A 172 -2.42 -11.82 9.00
C LEU A 172 -1.97 -11.17 7.71
N THR A 173 -2.76 -10.23 7.18
CA THR A 173 -2.55 -9.69 5.83
C THR A 173 -2.72 -8.18 5.76
N GLU A 174 -1.97 -7.53 4.85
CA GLU A 174 -2.24 -6.15 4.45
C GLU A 174 -3.63 -6.02 3.80
N CYS A 175 -4.14 -4.78 3.76
CA CYS A 175 -5.34 -4.41 3.02
C CYS A 175 -5.26 -2.97 2.48
N THR A 176 -4.09 -2.59 1.93
CA THR A 176 -3.82 -1.26 1.38
C THR A 176 -4.91 -0.82 0.39
N PHE A 177 -5.37 -1.74 -0.45
CA PHE A 177 -6.47 -1.54 -1.39
C PHE A 177 -7.68 -2.42 -1.07
N GLY A 178 -7.99 -2.60 0.21
CA GLY A 178 -9.05 -3.46 0.73
C GLY A 178 -10.49 -2.93 0.54
N ARG A 179 -10.79 -2.26 -0.55
CA ARG A 179 -12.13 -1.81 -0.93
C ARG A 179 -12.48 -2.26 -2.33
N PRO A 180 -13.76 -2.63 -2.63
CA PRO A 180 -14.20 -3.10 -3.95
C PRO A 180 -13.89 -2.16 -5.11
N ALA A 181 -13.72 -0.86 -4.86
CA ALA A 181 -13.38 0.12 -5.89
C ALA A 181 -11.93 0.00 -6.41
N TYR A 182 -11.07 -0.71 -5.72
CA TYR A 182 -9.67 -0.87 -6.12
C TYR A 182 -9.48 -2.17 -6.91
N VAL A 183 -9.83 -2.13 -8.19
CA VAL A 183 -9.57 -3.17 -9.19
C VAL A 183 -8.63 -2.58 -10.23
N PHE A 184 -7.40 -3.09 -10.32
CA PHE A 184 -6.43 -2.54 -11.25
C PHE A 184 -6.62 -3.08 -12.66
N PRO A 185 -6.45 -2.24 -13.70
CA PRO A 185 -6.45 -2.69 -15.08
C PRO A 185 -5.33 -3.71 -15.35
N PRO A 186 -5.42 -4.47 -16.47
CA PRO A 186 -4.38 -5.41 -16.87
C PRO A 186 -2.99 -4.76 -16.93
N ALA A 187 -2.01 -5.36 -16.28
CA ALA A 187 -0.67 -4.79 -16.11
C ALA A 187 0.03 -4.53 -17.45
N ASP A 188 -0.12 -5.42 -18.43
CA ASP A 188 0.54 -5.29 -19.73
C ASP A 188 0.07 -4.05 -20.50
N ALA A 189 -1.23 -3.74 -20.47
CA ALA A 189 -1.77 -2.54 -21.10
C ALA A 189 -1.23 -1.26 -20.44
N LEU A 190 -1.09 -1.27 -19.09
CA LEU A 190 -0.51 -0.15 -18.37
C LEU A 190 0.98 0.04 -18.68
N TRP A 191 1.75 -1.04 -18.78
CA TRP A 191 3.17 -0.96 -19.12
C TRP A 191 3.39 -0.55 -20.58
N GLU A 192 2.52 -0.97 -21.52
CA GLU A 192 2.53 -0.42 -22.89
C GLU A 192 2.29 1.10 -22.87
N ARG A 193 1.35 1.58 -22.07
CA ARG A 193 1.11 3.02 -21.93
C ARG A 193 2.33 3.76 -21.37
N VAL A 194 3.06 3.17 -20.40
CA VAL A 194 4.34 3.73 -19.90
C VAL A 194 5.36 3.89 -21.04
N ARG A 195 5.52 2.85 -21.86
CA ARG A 195 6.46 2.88 -23.00
C ARG A 195 6.03 3.92 -24.04
N ALA A 196 4.76 3.95 -24.41
CA ALA A 196 4.23 4.95 -25.34
C ALA A 196 4.45 6.37 -24.82
N PHE A 197 4.13 6.63 -23.53
CA PHE A 197 4.37 7.94 -22.91
C PHE A 197 5.83 8.38 -23.01
N ALA A 198 6.79 7.46 -22.78
CA ALA A 198 8.20 7.78 -22.86
C ALA A 198 8.61 8.13 -24.30
N LEU A 199 8.16 7.36 -25.29
CA LEU A 199 8.45 7.61 -26.70
C LEU A 199 7.81 8.91 -27.21
N ASP A 200 6.53 9.16 -26.91
CA ASP A 200 5.81 10.38 -27.26
C ASP A 200 6.52 11.62 -26.71
N ALA A 201 6.93 11.59 -25.43
CA ALA A 201 7.64 12.68 -24.81
C ALA A 201 8.97 12.99 -25.53
N LEU A 202 9.75 11.97 -25.88
CA LEU A 202 11.02 12.14 -26.59
C LEU A 202 10.81 12.68 -28.02
N GLN A 203 9.79 12.21 -28.74
CA GLN A 203 9.45 12.75 -30.07
C GLN A 203 9.09 14.24 -30.03
N GLU A 204 8.46 14.68 -28.93
CA GLU A 204 8.13 16.09 -28.68
C GLU A 204 9.32 16.90 -28.11
N ASN A 205 10.52 16.34 -28.05
CA ASN A 205 11.70 16.92 -27.42
C ASN A 205 11.51 17.28 -25.94
N HIS A 206 10.72 16.48 -25.21
CA HIS A 206 10.58 16.52 -23.77
C HIS A 206 11.33 15.37 -23.13
N VAL A 207 11.77 15.55 -21.89
CA VAL A 207 12.33 14.48 -21.05
C VAL A 207 11.18 13.72 -20.41
N PRO A 208 10.97 12.43 -20.73
CA PRO A 208 10.02 11.58 -19.99
C PRO A 208 10.54 11.33 -18.59
N VAL A 209 9.80 11.77 -17.59
CA VAL A 209 10.10 11.56 -16.16
C VAL A 209 9.13 10.53 -15.61
N LEU A 210 9.64 9.34 -15.33
CA LEU A 210 8.89 8.23 -14.76
C LEU A 210 9.09 8.21 -13.24
N VAL A 211 7.99 8.28 -12.49
CA VAL A 211 8.04 8.44 -11.03
C VAL A 211 7.59 7.16 -10.35
N GLY A 212 8.47 6.60 -9.52
CA GLY A 212 8.21 5.41 -8.70
C GLY A 212 9.12 5.37 -7.47
N TYR A 213 8.71 4.67 -6.41
CA TYR A 213 9.54 4.52 -5.21
C TYR A 213 10.91 3.92 -5.55
N SER A 214 11.98 4.42 -4.90
CA SER A 214 13.37 4.05 -5.20
C SER A 214 13.65 2.55 -5.12
N LEU A 215 13.00 1.84 -4.20
CA LEU A 215 13.07 0.40 -4.06
C LEU A 215 11.74 -0.22 -4.52
N GLY A 216 11.79 -1.20 -5.40
CA GLY A 216 10.65 -1.88 -6.01
C GLY A 216 10.19 -1.21 -7.30
N LYS A 217 9.33 -0.19 -7.23
CA LYS A 217 8.72 0.46 -8.41
C LYS A 217 9.75 0.99 -9.40
N ALA A 218 10.80 1.67 -8.93
CA ALA A 218 11.83 2.19 -9.83
C ALA A 218 12.56 1.07 -10.57
N THR A 219 12.86 -0.03 -9.89
CA THR A 219 13.49 -1.20 -10.52
C THR A 219 12.59 -1.83 -11.59
N GLU A 220 11.28 -1.96 -11.29
CA GLU A 220 10.30 -2.47 -12.26
C GLU A 220 10.21 -1.53 -13.49
N ILE A 221 10.22 -0.20 -13.28
CA ILE A 221 10.27 0.77 -14.37
C ILE A 221 11.53 0.55 -15.23
N LEU A 222 12.71 0.42 -14.61
CA LEU A 222 13.95 0.18 -15.33
C LEU A 222 13.90 -1.09 -16.18
N ALA A 223 13.41 -2.19 -15.62
CA ALA A 223 13.23 -3.46 -16.34
C ALA A 223 12.25 -3.32 -17.52
N ARG A 224 11.15 -2.58 -17.33
CA ARG A 224 10.08 -2.40 -18.34
C ARG A 224 10.46 -1.46 -19.48
N VAL A 225 11.37 -0.51 -19.25
CA VAL A 225 11.87 0.40 -20.30
C VAL A 225 13.13 -0.14 -20.98
N GLN A 226 13.80 -1.12 -20.41
CA GLN A 226 15.03 -1.72 -20.96
C GLN A 226 14.88 -2.13 -22.44
N PRO A 227 13.77 -2.77 -22.88
CA PRO A 227 13.62 -3.20 -24.28
C PRO A 227 13.56 -2.03 -25.29
N LEU A 228 13.36 -0.77 -24.84
CA LEU A 228 13.38 0.37 -25.72
C LEU A 228 14.80 0.71 -26.23
N GLY A 229 15.85 0.19 -25.57
CA GLY A 229 17.22 0.49 -25.93
C GLY A 229 17.64 1.96 -25.79
N LEU A 230 16.86 2.75 -25.06
CA LEU A 230 17.08 4.19 -24.85
C LEU A 230 17.99 4.44 -23.64
N PRO A 231 18.77 5.53 -23.65
CA PRO A 231 19.60 5.89 -22.51
C PRO A 231 18.72 6.27 -21.31
N VAL A 232 19.11 5.80 -20.11
CA VAL A 232 18.35 5.98 -18.87
C VAL A 232 19.20 6.72 -17.84
N LEU A 233 18.58 7.71 -17.21
CA LEU A 233 19.09 8.38 -16.01
C LEU A 233 18.20 8.02 -14.82
N ALA A 234 18.81 7.87 -13.65
CA ALA A 234 18.05 7.64 -12.42
C ALA A 234 18.54 8.53 -11.28
N HIS A 235 17.64 8.80 -10.34
CA HIS A 235 18.02 9.48 -9.11
C HIS A 235 19.05 8.64 -8.33
N PRO A 236 20.07 9.26 -7.70
CA PRO A 236 21.12 8.53 -6.98
C PRO A 236 20.60 7.51 -5.96
N SER A 237 19.51 7.82 -5.25
CA SER A 237 18.91 6.87 -4.28
C SER A 237 18.36 5.56 -4.89
N ILE A 238 18.16 5.52 -6.21
CA ILE A 238 17.81 4.29 -6.92
C ILE A 238 19.09 3.50 -7.16
N LEU A 239 20.15 4.19 -7.57
CA LEU A 239 21.43 3.56 -7.92
C LEU A 239 22.23 3.06 -6.70
N GLU A 240 21.98 3.62 -5.51
CA GLU A 240 22.57 3.11 -4.25
C GLU A 240 22.27 1.63 -4.01
N LEU A 241 21.18 1.11 -4.58
CA LEU A 241 20.75 -0.28 -4.43
C LEU A 241 21.01 -1.14 -5.69
N ASP A 242 21.53 -0.53 -6.77
CA ASP A 242 21.66 -1.18 -8.09
C ASP A 242 22.52 -2.46 -8.04
N GLU A 243 23.63 -2.43 -7.29
CA GLU A 243 24.50 -3.61 -7.16
C GLU A 243 23.77 -4.78 -6.50
N VAL A 244 23.03 -4.53 -5.42
CA VAL A 244 22.26 -5.58 -4.72
C VAL A 244 21.11 -6.06 -5.61
N VAL A 245 20.42 -5.13 -6.26
CA VAL A 245 19.32 -5.48 -7.17
C VAL A 245 19.84 -6.37 -8.30
N ARG A 246 20.95 -6.03 -8.97
CA ARG A 246 21.52 -6.86 -10.06
C ARG A 246 22.01 -8.21 -9.61
N ARG A 247 22.41 -8.36 -8.34
CA ARG A 247 22.82 -9.66 -7.78
C ARG A 247 21.66 -10.63 -7.64
N HIS A 248 20.49 -10.15 -7.27
CA HIS A 248 19.32 -10.98 -6.94
C HIS A 248 18.23 -10.96 -8.01
N CYS A 249 18.09 -9.86 -8.76
CA CYS A 249 17.08 -9.71 -9.80
C CYS A 249 17.50 -10.41 -11.09
N ARG A 250 16.61 -11.24 -11.66
CA ARG A 250 16.87 -11.95 -12.92
C ARG A 250 16.51 -11.15 -14.16
N ALA A 251 15.71 -10.09 -14.02
CA ALA A 251 15.31 -9.27 -15.15
C ALA A 251 16.50 -8.48 -15.70
N PRO A 252 16.61 -8.33 -17.02
CA PRO A 252 17.60 -7.44 -17.61
C PRO A 252 17.29 -5.99 -17.22
N LEU A 253 18.29 -5.29 -16.71
CA LEU A 253 18.21 -3.88 -16.35
C LEU A 253 19.10 -3.06 -17.28
N PRO A 254 18.69 -1.85 -17.71
CA PRO A 254 19.49 -0.99 -18.57
C PRO A 254 20.76 -0.56 -17.82
N GLU A 255 21.79 -0.18 -18.59
CA GLU A 255 22.87 0.63 -18.04
C GLU A 255 22.29 2.00 -17.69
N THR A 256 22.42 2.38 -16.41
CA THR A 256 21.76 3.57 -15.88
C THR A 256 22.79 4.51 -15.26
N ARG A 257 22.76 5.78 -15.66
CA ARG A 257 23.65 6.80 -15.13
C ARG A 257 22.94 7.70 -14.10
N PRO A 258 23.66 8.28 -13.14
CA PRO A 258 23.07 9.15 -12.14
C PRO A 258 22.58 10.47 -12.75
N PHE A 259 21.38 10.88 -12.37
CA PHE A 259 20.88 12.23 -12.65
C PHE A 259 21.36 13.17 -11.55
N THR A 260 22.24 14.10 -11.92
CA THR A 260 22.85 15.13 -11.06
C THR A 260 22.55 16.52 -11.60
N LYS A 261 22.97 17.56 -10.87
CA LYS A 261 22.81 18.96 -11.29
C LYS A 261 23.53 19.29 -12.61
N ASP A 262 24.58 18.54 -12.96
CA ASP A 262 25.44 18.76 -14.11
C ASP A 262 25.08 17.81 -15.29
N THR A 263 24.04 16.98 -15.13
CA THR A 263 23.60 16.03 -16.16
C THR A 263 22.59 16.69 -17.09
N ASP A 264 22.84 16.65 -18.39
CA ASP A 264 21.82 16.98 -19.40
C ASP A 264 20.93 15.76 -19.63
N PRO A 265 19.62 15.83 -19.31
CA PRO A 265 18.70 14.73 -19.50
C PRO A 265 18.06 14.67 -20.89
N ALA A 266 18.42 15.57 -21.80
CA ALA A 266 17.87 15.57 -23.17
C ALA A 266 18.09 14.20 -23.85
N GLY A 267 17.06 13.65 -24.47
CA GLY A 267 17.11 12.34 -25.14
C GLY A 267 17.17 11.13 -24.20
N HIS A 268 17.03 11.31 -22.89
CA HIS A 268 17.06 10.23 -21.89
C HIS A 268 15.68 10.01 -21.27
N ILE A 269 15.42 8.79 -20.83
CA ILE A 269 14.37 8.48 -19.85
C ILE A 269 14.91 8.80 -18.46
N LEU A 270 14.18 9.55 -17.65
CA LEU A 270 14.54 9.89 -16.28
C LEU A 270 13.65 9.19 -15.27
N VAL A 271 14.23 8.38 -14.35
CA VAL A 271 13.52 7.69 -13.30
C VAL A 271 13.83 8.31 -11.94
N ILE A 272 12.79 8.74 -11.20
CA ILE A 272 12.95 9.44 -9.91
C ILE A 272 11.93 8.98 -8.87
N PRO A 273 12.24 9.11 -7.56
CA PRO A 273 11.26 8.88 -6.51
C PRO A 273 10.28 10.06 -6.34
N PRO A 274 9.06 9.82 -5.78
CA PRO A 274 8.01 10.83 -5.68
C PRO A 274 8.41 12.11 -4.94
N ASN A 275 9.22 12.00 -3.88
CA ASN A 275 9.68 13.14 -3.08
C ASN A 275 10.59 14.11 -3.85
N THR A 276 11.15 13.70 -4.96
CA THR A 276 12.06 14.53 -5.77
C THR A 276 11.37 15.30 -6.90
N VAL A 277 10.12 14.99 -7.21
CA VAL A 277 9.34 15.67 -8.28
C VAL A 277 9.32 17.20 -8.10
N ARG A 278 9.28 17.67 -6.86
CA ARG A 278 9.27 19.09 -6.50
C ARG A 278 10.64 19.69 -6.25
N SER A 279 11.73 18.96 -6.48
CA SER A 279 13.11 19.45 -6.27
C SER A 279 13.47 20.61 -7.19
N LEU A 280 14.51 21.37 -6.83
CA LEU A 280 15.02 22.47 -7.66
C LEU A 280 15.51 21.96 -9.02
N ALA A 281 16.12 20.78 -9.08
CA ALA A 281 16.56 20.17 -10.34
C ALA A 281 15.36 19.94 -11.27
N MET A 282 14.27 19.37 -10.76
CA MET A 282 13.05 19.14 -11.53
C MET A 282 12.34 20.42 -11.95
N ARG A 283 12.37 21.50 -11.12
CA ARG A 283 11.81 22.81 -11.49
C ARG A 283 12.60 23.49 -12.61
N ARG A 284 13.92 23.32 -12.67
CA ARG A 284 14.79 23.86 -13.72
C ARG A 284 14.62 23.14 -15.06
N LEU A 285 14.20 21.88 -15.03
CA LEU A 285 13.93 21.11 -16.25
C LEU A 285 12.63 21.59 -16.90
N ARG A 286 12.76 22.48 -17.89
CA ARG A 286 11.61 23.15 -18.52
C ARG A 286 10.83 22.23 -19.47
N ARG A 287 11.54 21.42 -20.27
CA ARG A 287 10.96 20.49 -21.24
C ARG A 287 10.92 19.10 -20.66
N LYS A 288 9.88 18.79 -19.90
CA LYS A 288 9.62 17.47 -19.31
C LYS A 288 8.15 17.10 -19.40
N ARG A 289 7.89 15.82 -19.43
CA ARG A 289 6.56 15.23 -19.18
C ARG A 289 6.71 14.26 -18.03
N VAL A 290 5.81 14.32 -17.08
CA VAL A 290 5.88 13.56 -15.80
C VAL A 290 4.76 12.52 -15.76
N LEU A 291 5.14 11.26 -15.64
CA LEU A 291 4.23 10.14 -15.41
C LEU A 291 4.46 9.55 -14.03
N VAL A 292 3.41 9.49 -13.21
CA VAL A 292 3.45 8.90 -11.87
C VAL A 292 2.81 7.51 -11.88
N LEU A 293 3.54 6.51 -11.37
CA LEU A 293 3.06 5.14 -11.24
C LEU A 293 2.69 4.86 -9.78
N THR A 294 1.40 4.73 -9.51
CA THR A 294 0.88 4.51 -8.14
C THR A 294 -0.51 3.87 -8.17
N GLY A 295 -0.79 2.93 -7.27
CA GLY A 295 -2.12 2.33 -7.14
C GLY A 295 -3.23 3.36 -6.86
N TRP A 296 -2.88 4.49 -6.27
CA TRP A 296 -3.82 5.59 -6.01
C TRP A 296 -4.28 6.34 -7.27
N ALA A 297 -3.70 6.04 -8.43
CA ALA A 297 -4.07 6.66 -9.71
C ALA A 297 -5.40 6.16 -10.29
N LEU A 298 -6.08 5.22 -9.62
CA LEU A 298 -7.50 4.93 -9.89
C LEU A 298 -8.41 6.12 -9.55
N ASP A 299 -7.98 6.99 -8.63
CA ASP A 299 -8.65 8.26 -8.36
C ASP A 299 -8.29 9.29 -9.46
N PRO A 300 -9.26 9.80 -10.24
CA PRO A 300 -8.99 10.80 -11.29
C PRO A 300 -8.28 12.06 -10.77
N ALA A 301 -8.43 12.39 -9.47
CA ALA A 301 -7.74 13.51 -8.84
C ALA A 301 -6.24 13.27 -8.63
N ALA A 302 -5.74 12.05 -8.81
CA ALA A 302 -4.33 11.71 -8.62
C ALA A 302 -3.41 12.60 -9.48
N ARG A 303 -3.76 12.87 -10.73
CA ARG A 303 -3.01 13.75 -11.63
C ARG A 303 -2.76 15.14 -11.00
N PHE A 304 -3.77 15.72 -10.38
CA PHE A 304 -3.65 17.02 -9.71
C PHE A 304 -2.89 16.91 -8.40
N ARG A 305 -3.14 15.85 -7.61
CA ARG A 305 -2.48 15.59 -6.33
C ARG A 305 -0.97 15.44 -6.50
N TYR A 306 -0.54 14.71 -7.53
CA TYR A 306 0.88 14.48 -7.84
C TYR A 306 1.50 15.54 -8.75
N GLN A 307 0.70 16.48 -9.29
CA GLN A 307 1.16 17.54 -10.21
C GLN A 307 1.94 16.95 -11.41
N CYS A 308 1.35 15.97 -12.06
CA CYS A 308 1.94 15.26 -13.20
C CYS A 308 1.09 15.41 -14.45
N ASP A 309 1.67 15.07 -15.59
CA ASP A 309 0.98 15.09 -16.89
C ASP A 309 0.05 13.87 -17.00
N GLU A 310 0.47 12.73 -16.44
CA GLU A 310 -0.29 11.51 -16.43
C GLU A 310 -0.01 10.71 -15.14
N ALA A 311 -0.99 9.96 -14.65
CA ALA A 311 -0.86 9.02 -13.54
C ALA A 311 -1.47 7.67 -13.93
N LEU A 312 -0.74 6.58 -13.70
CA LEU A 312 -1.20 5.23 -14.03
C LEU A 312 -1.32 4.37 -12.77
N PRO A 313 -2.40 3.56 -12.68
CA PRO A 313 -2.67 2.72 -11.51
C PRO A 313 -1.82 1.45 -11.52
N ILE A 314 -0.49 1.62 -11.39
CA ILE A 314 0.47 0.54 -11.25
C ILE A 314 0.92 0.46 -9.80
N SER A 315 0.55 -0.64 -9.12
CA SER A 315 0.81 -0.86 -7.70
C SER A 315 1.74 -2.04 -7.46
N ASP A 316 2.51 -1.98 -6.37
CA ASP A 316 3.27 -3.11 -5.81
C ASP A 316 2.48 -3.86 -4.73
N HIS A 317 1.28 -3.38 -4.36
CA HIS A 317 0.37 -4.05 -3.43
C HIS A 317 -0.74 -4.77 -4.17
N ALA A 318 -1.30 -5.78 -3.50
CA ALA A 318 -2.50 -6.49 -3.96
C ALA A 318 -3.68 -5.53 -4.12
N ASP A 319 -4.45 -5.72 -5.17
CA ASP A 319 -5.75 -5.08 -5.31
C ASP A 319 -6.86 -5.89 -4.60
N TYR A 320 -8.07 -5.37 -4.61
CA TYR A 320 -9.18 -6.02 -3.91
C TYR A 320 -9.45 -7.46 -4.39
N PRO A 321 -9.49 -7.81 -5.70
CA PRO A 321 -9.58 -9.18 -6.16
C PRO A 321 -8.45 -10.09 -5.68
N GLU A 322 -7.20 -9.60 -5.70
CA GLU A 322 -6.05 -10.39 -5.25
C GLU A 322 -6.05 -10.66 -3.75
N LEU A 323 -6.56 -9.71 -2.95
CA LEU A 323 -6.78 -9.90 -1.51
C LEU A 323 -7.77 -11.05 -1.28
N LEU A 324 -8.90 -11.07 -1.99
CA LEU A 324 -9.89 -12.16 -1.90
C LEU A 324 -9.31 -13.50 -2.40
N GLU A 325 -8.62 -13.50 -3.53
CA GLU A 325 -7.96 -14.70 -4.07
C GLU A 325 -6.93 -15.27 -3.07
N THR A 326 -6.19 -14.42 -2.37
CA THR A 326 -5.25 -14.86 -1.33
C THR A 326 -5.97 -15.55 -0.19
N ILE A 327 -7.11 -15.05 0.26
CA ILE A 327 -7.94 -15.68 1.28
C ILE A 327 -8.42 -17.06 0.81
N GLU A 328 -8.86 -17.18 -0.44
CA GLU A 328 -9.28 -18.45 -1.04
C GLU A 328 -8.15 -19.47 -1.14
N ARG A 329 -6.91 -19.03 -1.45
CA ARG A 329 -5.72 -19.89 -1.50
C ARG A 329 -5.27 -20.34 -0.12
N VAL A 330 -5.29 -19.44 0.88
CA VAL A 330 -4.84 -19.72 2.26
C VAL A 330 -5.88 -20.51 3.03
N ARG A 331 -7.17 -20.29 2.80
CA ARG A 331 -8.31 -20.95 3.50
C ARG A 331 -8.19 -20.86 5.01
N PRO A 332 -8.03 -19.65 5.58
CA PRO A 332 -7.81 -19.48 7.00
C PRO A 332 -9.09 -19.71 7.81
N ALA A 333 -8.95 -20.19 9.06
CA ALA A 333 -10.04 -20.21 10.03
C ALA A 333 -10.32 -18.81 10.60
N ARG A 334 -9.29 -17.95 10.66
CA ARG A 334 -9.37 -16.56 11.11
C ARG A 334 -8.50 -15.66 10.25
N ILE A 335 -8.98 -14.44 10.01
CA ILE A 335 -8.29 -13.40 9.26
C ILE A 335 -8.10 -12.18 10.18
N VAL A 336 -6.90 -11.64 10.20
CA VAL A 336 -6.60 -10.34 10.79
C VAL A 336 -6.03 -9.45 9.69
N VAL A 337 -6.65 -8.30 9.48
CA VAL A 337 -6.22 -7.35 8.44
C VAL A 337 -5.49 -6.18 9.06
N THR A 338 -4.42 -5.74 8.40
CA THR A 338 -3.55 -4.65 8.86
C THR A 338 -3.12 -3.80 7.66
N HIS A 339 -2.58 -2.61 7.89
CA HIS A 339 -2.08 -1.73 6.82
C HIS A 339 -3.10 -1.44 5.70
N GLY A 340 -3.88 -0.38 5.85
CA GLY A 340 -4.80 0.08 4.80
C GLY A 340 -6.24 0.30 5.25
N PHE A 341 -7.20 -0.20 4.48
CA PHE A 341 -8.64 -0.04 4.78
C PHE A 341 -9.15 -1.14 5.72
N GLU A 342 -8.50 -1.29 6.88
CA GLU A 342 -8.73 -2.39 7.82
C GLU A 342 -10.20 -2.57 8.22
N ALA A 343 -10.85 -1.52 8.71
CA ALA A 343 -12.23 -1.58 9.18
C ALA A 343 -13.21 -1.92 8.05
N ASP A 344 -12.99 -1.35 6.85
CA ASP A 344 -13.86 -1.60 5.70
C ASP A 344 -13.70 -3.02 5.18
N PHE A 345 -12.45 -3.47 5.04
CA PHE A 345 -12.18 -4.82 4.53
C PHE A 345 -12.60 -5.91 5.51
N ALA A 346 -12.31 -5.74 6.82
CA ALA A 346 -12.79 -6.68 7.84
C ALA A 346 -14.32 -6.77 7.86
N ARG A 347 -15.02 -5.64 7.72
CA ARG A 347 -16.50 -5.62 7.63
C ARG A 347 -17.00 -6.35 6.39
N ASP A 348 -16.40 -6.12 5.23
CA ASP A 348 -16.76 -6.81 4.00
C ASP A 348 -16.53 -8.32 4.09
N LEU A 349 -15.40 -8.74 4.65
CA LEU A 349 -15.09 -10.16 4.87
C LEU A 349 -16.08 -10.82 5.83
N ARG A 350 -16.48 -10.15 6.93
CA ARG A 350 -17.53 -10.64 7.83
C ARG A 350 -18.87 -10.79 7.12
N GLY A 351 -19.23 -9.82 6.26
CA GLY A 351 -20.42 -9.90 5.40
C GLY A 351 -20.41 -11.10 4.45
N ARG A 352 -19.23 -11.62 4.11
CA ARG A 352 -19.03 -12.84 3.31
C ARG A 352 -18.95 -14.12 4.14
N GLY A 353 -19.07 -14.01 5.47
CA GLY A 353 -19.04 -15.16 6.39
C GLY A 353 -17.68 -15.54 6.94
N TYR A 354 -16.62 -14.74 6.73
CA TYR A 354 -15.31 -15.00 7.32
C TYR A 354 -15.21 -14.47 8.76
N ASP A 355 -14.45 -15.18 9.61
CA ASP A 355 -14.01 -14.66 10.92
C ASP A 355 -12.87 -13.67 10.71
N ALA A 356 -13.20 -12.38 10.50
CA ALA A 356 -12.26 -11.34 10.10
C ALA A 356 -12.26 -10.16 11.08
N TRP A 357 -11.07 -9.68 11.44
CA TRP A 357 -10.81 -8.65 12.44
C TRP A 357 -9.86 -7.57 11.91
N SER A 358 -10.10 -6.31 12.30
CA SER A 358 -9.16 -5.22 12.09
C SER A 358 -8.02 -5.29 13.09
N GLY A 359 -6.78 -5.10 12.63
CA GLY A 359 -5.59 -5.20 13.46
C GLY A 359 -5.40 -4.05 14.44
N HIS A 360 -5.79 -2.85 14.05
CA HIS A 360 -5.59 -1.61 14.82
C HIS A 360 -6.89 -0.86 15.12
N GLY A 361 -8.00 -1.30 14.57
CA GLY A 361 -9.31 -0.71 14.81
C GLY A 361 -9.85 -1.14 16.16
N THR A 362 -10.56 -0.25 16.84
CA THR A 362 -11.58 -0.64 17.80
C THR A 362 -12.71 -1.30 16.97
N ASP A 363 -12.55 -2.57 16.61
CA ASP A 363 -13.70 -3.44 16.41
C ASP A 363 -14.35 -3.60 17.80
N GLN A 364 -14.87 -2.49 18.30
CA GLN A 364 -15.87 -2.55 19.33
C GLN A 364 -17.01 -3.28 18.64
N LEU A 365 -17.10 -4.59 18.88
CA LEU A 365 -18.33 -5.30 18.72
C LEU A 365 -19.36 -4.42 19.42
N GLU A 366 -20.21 -3.73 18.63
CA GLU A 366 -21.42 -3.19 19.19
C GLU A 366 -22.11 -4.41 19.80
N LEU A 367 -22.12 -4.47 21.13
CA LEU A 367 -22.67 -5.58 21.93
C LEU A 367 -24.20 -5.70 21.72
N PHE A 368 -24.72 -4.94 20.74
CA PHE A 368 -26.10 -4.83 20.35
C PHE A 368 -26.20 -4.78 18.82
N ASP A 369 -25.99 -5.92 18.16
CA ASP A 369 -26.72 -6.19 16.92
C ASP A 369 -28.21 -6.30 17.26
N THR A 370 -28.84 -5.17 17.47
CA THR A 370 -30.29 -5.09 17.38
C THR A 370 -30.63 -5.34 15.92
N VAL A 371 -31.35 -6.47 15.69
CA VAL A 371 -32.04 -6.78 14.44
C VAL A 371 -32.56 -5.44 13.84
N PRO A 372 -32.26 -5.13 12.56
CA PRO A 372 -32.78 -3.90 11.97
C PRO A 372 -34.31 -4.00 11.93
N GLU A 373 -34.97 -3.29 12.82
CA GLU A 373 -36.38 -2.94 12.60
C GLU A 373 -36.42 -2.18 11.29
N THR A 374 -37.23 -2.66 10.36
CA THR A 374 -37.60 -1.97 9.11
C THR A 374 -37.84 -0.49 9.43
N PRO A 375 -37.14 0.46 8.77
CA PRO A 375 -37.38 1.86 9.05
C PRO A 375 -38.79 2.22 8.63
N GLU A 376 -39.68 2.45 9.62
CA GLU A 376 -40.87 3.24 9.38
C GLU A 376 -40.44 4.56 8.78
N VAL A 377 -41.03 4.88 7.63
CA VAL A 377 -40.82 6.16 6.96
C VAL A 377 -41.30 7.27 7.91
N ALA A 378 -40.35 7.83 8.65
CA ALA A 378 -40.60 9.01 9.46
C ALA A 378 -40.89 10.19 8.52
N THR A 379 -42.16 10.62 8.48
CA THR A 379 -42.58 11.88 7.90
C THR A 379 -41.80 13.01 8.57
N LEU A 380 -41.06 13.79 7.76
CA LEU A 380 -40.34 14.98 8.20
C LEU A 380 -41.32 15.93 8.86
N PRO A 381 -41.09 16.45 10.08
CA PRO A 381 -41.90 17.48 10.67
C PRO A 381 -41.67 18.80 9.90
N SER A 382 -42.80 19.42 9.50
CA SER A 382 -42.84 20.76 8.94
C SER A 382 -42.28 21.78 9.96
N SER A 383 -41.36 22.64 9.50
CA SER A 383 -40.92 23.92 10.07
C SER A 383 -41.09 24.08 11.58
N GLY A 384 -40.10 23.64 12.34
CA GLY A 384 -39.89 23.99 13.73
C GLY A 384 -38.43 24.35 13.94
N GLU A 385 -38.13 25.36 14.68
CA GLU A 385 -36.86 26.01 14.96
C GLU A 385 -35.73 25.00 15.22
N LEU A 386 -34.61 25.10 14.46
CA LEU A 386 -33.41 24.38 14.69
C LEU A 386 -32.81 24.72 16.07
N PRO A 387 -32.46 23.72 16.90
CA PRO A 387 -31.87 24.03 18.21
C PRO A 387 -30.49 24.69 18.03
N ALA A 388 -30.10 25.51 19.01
CA ALA A 388 -28.96 26.43 19.08
C ALA A 388 -27.54 25.87 18.84
N ARG A 389 -27.37 24.73 18.16
CA ARG A 389 -26.11 24.16 17.72
C ARG A 389 -25.62 24.66 16.34
N ALA A 390 -26.39 25.48 15.66
CA ALA A 390 -26.01 26.08 14.36
C ALA A 390 -24.79 27.03 14.44
N GLY A 391 -24.34 27.42 15.64
CA GLY A 391 -23.17 28.27 15.84
C GLY A 391 -21.81 27.63 15.54
N THR A 392 -21.69 26.31 15.60
CA THR A 392 -20.37 25.66 15.54
C THR A 392 -19.82 25.57 14.12
N PHE A 393 -20.65 25.28 13.13
CA PHE A 393 -20.22 25.21 11.74
C PHE A 393 -19.90 26.58 11.13
N ALA A 394 -20.70 27.62 11.45
CA ALA A 394 -20.43 28.99 11.00
C ALA A 394 -19.13 29.55 11.62
N ARG A 395 -18.86 29.23 12.89
CA ARG A 395 -17.59 29.57 13.56
C ARG A 395 -16.40 28.84 12.94
N TRP A 396 -16.59 27.61 12.55
CA TRP A 396 -15.59 26.81 11.84
C TRP A 396 -15.25 27.41 10.46
N ALA A 397 -16.27 27.75 9.66
CA ALA A 397 -16.10 28.38 8.36
C ALA A 397 -15.34 29.72 8.47
N GLY A 398 -15.71 30.58 9.42
CA GLY A 398 -15.02 31.85 9.69
C GLY A 398 -13.58 31.66 10.19
N THR A 399 -13.27 30.52 10.86
CA THR A 399 -11.89 30.18 11.23
C THR A 399 -11.07 29.74 10.01
N GLY A 400 -11.67 28.99 9.10
CA GLY A 400 -11.06 28.61 7.82
C GLY A 400 -10.62 29.83 7.01
N GLU A 401 -11.47 30.85 6.93
CA GLU A 401 -11.15 32.14 6.27
C GLU A 401 -9.99 32.87 6.95
N LYS A 402 -9.96 32.94 8.28
CA LYS A 402 -8.86 33.53 9.06
C LYS A 402 -7.53 32.81 8.83
N VAL A 403 -7.56 31.48 8.78
CA VAL A 403 -6.37 30.65 8.51
C VAL A 403 -5.89 30.85 7.08
N ALA A 404 -6.79 30.93 6.11
CA ALA A 404 -6.46 31.19 4.71
C ALA A 404 -5.83 32.57 4.51
N ALA A 405 -6.33 33.59 5.21
CA ALA A 405 -5.83 34.97 5.14
C ALA A 405 -4.56 35.23 5.97
N ALA A 406 -4.15 34.31 6.83
CA ALA A 406 -3.00 34.51 7.74
C ALA A 406 -1.65 34.55 6.99
N PRO A 407 -0.76 35.52 7.28
CA PRO A 407 0.42 35.82 6.47
C PRO A 407 1.63 34.87 6.68
N GLY A 408 1.45 33.69 7.26
CA GLY A 408 2.52 32.70 7.43
C GLY A 408 2.12 31.52 8.30
N ASN A 409 2.93 30.46 8.31
CA ASN A 409 2.62 29.22 9.00
C ASN A 409 2.38 29.38 10.51
N ASN A 410 3.16 30.21 11.18
CA ASN A 410 2.99 30.46 12.62
C ASN A 410 1.66 31.15 12.92
N ALA A 411 1.24 32.13 12.10
CA ALA A 411 -0.04 32.81 12.26
C ALA A 411 -1.22 31.87 11.98
N ARG A 412 -1.09 30.95 11.03
CA ARG A 412 -2.08 29.91 10.72
C ARG A 412 -2.25 28.92 11.87
N VAL A 413 -1.12 28.45 12.42
CA VAL A 413 -1.13 27.55 13.58
C VAL A 413 -1.75 28.24 14.80
N GLN A 414 -1.44 29.52 15.04
CA GLN A 414 -2.01 30.27 16.14
C GLN A 414 -3.53 30.44 15.99
N ALA A 415 -4.02 30.79 14.80
CA ALA A 415 -5.45 30.94 14.54
C ALA A 415 -6.24 29.63 14.75
N LEU A 416 -5.65 28.48 14.38
CA LEU A 416 -6.21 27.15 14.64
C LEU A 416 -6.18 26.80 16.12
N ALA A 417 -5.08 27.05 16.82
CA ALA A 417 -4.94 26.78 18.25
C ALA A 417 -5.93 27.61 19.09
N ASP A 418 -6.13 28.88 18.73
CA ASP A 418 -7.07 29.75 19.40
C ASP A 418 -8.52 29.30 19.21
N PHE A 419 -8.87 28.83 18.01
CA PHE A 419 -10.17 28.21 17.75
C PHE A 419 -10.37 26.93 18.57
N LEU A 420 -9.42 26.00 18.56
CA LEU A 420 -9.53 24.74 19.30
C LEU A 420 -9.71 24.96 20.80
N ARG A 421 -9.04 25.96 21.40
CA ARG A 421 -9.24 26.31 22.80
C ARG A 421 -10.63 26.80 23.16
N THR A 422 -11.43 27.24 22.18
CA THR A 422 -12.80 27.69 22.37
C THR A 422 -13.85 26.61 22.27
N LEU A 423 -13.47 25.39 21.91
CA LEU A 423 -14.37 24.26 21.72
C LEU A 423 -14.60 23.49 23.02
N PRO A 424 -15.83 23.00 23.27
CA PRO A 424 -16.10 22.01 24.31
C PRO A 424 -15.27 20.74 24.09
N ALA A 425 -15.00 19.99 25.18
CA ALA A 425 -14.17 18.78 25.13
C ALA A 425 -14.68 17.75 24.12
N ASP A 426 -16.00 17.59 24.00
CA ASP A 426 -16.65 16.64 23.09
C ASP A 426 -16.48 17.05 21.60
N ASP A 427 -16.42 18.36 21.31
CA ASP A 427 -16.25 18.86 19.96
C ASP A 427 -14.77 18.92 19.54
N LEU A 428 -13.85 18.95 20.50
CA LEU A 428 -12.41 19.08 20.26
C LEU A 428 -11.84 17.90 19.47
N SER A 429 -12.28 16.69 19.78
CA SER A 429 -11.84 15.47 19.08
C SER A 429 -12.29 15.44 17.61
N HIS A 430 -13.51 15.89 17.33
CA HIS A 430 -14.05 15.99 15.98
C HIS A 430 -13.35 17.09 15.17
N ALA A 431 -13.15 18.26 15.78
CA ALA A 431 -12.42 19.35 15.14
C ALA A 431 -10.98 18.98 14.81
N ALA A 432 -10.27 18.29 15.72
CA ALA A 432 -8.91 17.83 15.49
C ALA A 432 -8.81 16.80 14.33
N ARG A 433 -9.77 15.86 14.25
CA ARG A 433 -9.85 14.91 13.12
C ARG A 433 -10.09 15.62 11.80
N PHE A 434 -11.01 16.58 11.77
CA PHE A 434 -11.32 17.33 10.56
C PHE A 434 -10.13 18.16 10.06
N ILE A 435 -9.38 18.83 10.97
CA ILE A 435 -8.15 19.57 10.65
C ILE A 435 -7.08 18.65 10.09
N ALA A 436 -6.97 17.41 10.62
CA ALA A 436 -6.03 16.41 10.15
C ALA A 436 -6.46 15.75 8.82
N GLY A 437 -7.56 16.16 8.19
CA GLY A 437 -8.11 15.55 6.98
C GLY A 437 -8.65 14.14 7.19
N ARG A 438 -9.04 13.82 8.43
CA ARG A 438 -9.67 12.55 8.80
C ARG A 438 -11.12 12.84 9.19
N PRO A 439 -12.10 12.62 8.29
CA PRO A 439 -13.51 12.79 8.59
C PRO A 439 -14.01 11.82 9.67
#